data_298fd412d294811a5636e10509c2fa86
#
_entry.id   298fd412d294811a5636e10509c2fa86
#
_cell.length_a   1.000
_cell.length_b   1.000
_cell.length_c   1.000
_cell.angle_alpha   90.00
_cell.angle_beta   90.00
_cell.angle_gamma   90.00
#
_symmetry.space_group_name_H-M   'P 1'
#
loop_
_entity.id
_entity.type
_entity.pdbx_description
1 polymer ?
#
loop_
_entity_poly.entity_id
_entity_poly.type
_entity_poly.pdbx_seq_one_letter_code
_entity_poly.pdbx_strand_id
1 'polypeptide(L)'
;MFENIDTSLIDWSRAQFALTAMYHWLFVPLTLGLAVIMGLMETFYVTTGKEFWKNTAKFWMKLFGINFAVGVATGLILEFEFGTNWSNYSWFVGDIFGAPLAIEGILAFFMEATFIAVMFFGWNKVSKRFHLASTWLTGLGATISAWWILVANAWMQYPVGMAFNPETVRNEMVDFAAVALSPMAIAKFFHTVLSSWILGAVFVVGISCWYLLRNRQKEFALSSIKVAAAVGLFASLVTAWTGDISGVQVAKVQPMKMAAAEGLHDGGNGVPFTIVGDLKIPKMLSILATHDIDGYVPGINNLLEGGYQMPDGTTALSAEEKIKRGQIAIAALDAFRKAHKAGDEASAAVARKTLDENVKYFGYGYIKDPTHLVPNVGLTFWSFRVMVGLGGYFILFFIIVLIVSKKEKLADMRWLQRVALWTIPLAYIGSQAGWVVAEVGRQPWAIQDMLPVGAAISKLQTGSVQLTFFIFLLLFTVLLFAEIGIMLKAIKKGPEGIKN
;
A
#
# COMPACT_ATOMS: atom_id res chain seq x y z
N MET A 1 30.54 -4.93 10.21
CA MET A 1 29.65 -3.84 10.64
C MET A 1 28.33 -4.35 11.27
N PHE A 2 27.91 -5.58 11.01
CA PHE A 2 26.58 -6.12 11.41
C PHE A 2 26.67 -7.47 12.17
N GLU A 3 27.82 -7.78 12.79
CA GLU A 3 28.08 -9.11 13.38
C GLU A 3 27.27 -9.45 14.63
N ASN A 4 26.62 -8.49 15.30
CA ASN A 4 25.87 -8.70 16.54
C ASN A 4 24.59 -7.87 16.62
N ILE A 5 23.75 -7.87 15.56
CA ILE A 5 22.44 -7.24 15.69
C ILE A 5 21.53 -8.20 16.46
N ASP A 6 21.00 -7.72 17.59
CA ASP A 6 19.99 -8.41 18.37
C ASP A 6 18.76 -8.70 17.51
N THR A 7 18.45 -9.98 17.28
CA THR A 7 17.28 -10.40 16.51
C THR A 7 15.98 -9.85 17.12
N SER A 8 15.92 -9.71 18.43
CA SER A 8 14.81 -9.11 19.15
C SER A 8 14.60 -7.64 18.76
N LEU A 9 15.68 -6.86 18.56
CA LEU A 9 15.60 -5.48 18.09
C LEU A 9 14.97 -5.40 16.68
N ILE A 10 15.37 -6.34 15.79
CA ILE A 10 14.80 -6.41 14.43
C ILE A 10 13.29 -6.67 14.50
N ASP A 11 12.88 -7.66 15.29
CA ASP A 11 11.47 -8.05 15.39
C ASP A 11 10.61 -6.95 16.00
N TRP A 12 11.07 -6.26 17.04
CA TRP A 12 10.34 -5.15 17.65
C TRP A 12 10.29 -3.92 16.75
N SER A 13 11.36 -3.60 16.01
CA SER A 13 11.35 -2.50 15.03
C SER A 13 10.37 -2.76 13.88
N ARG A 14 10.31 -4.01 13.39
CA ARG A 14 9.32 -4.44 12.39
C ARG A 14 7.90 -4.39 12.94
N ALA A 15 7.69 -4.87 14.16
CA ALA A 15 6.38 -4.87 14.80
C ALA A 15 5.86 -3.43 15.01
N GLN A 16 6.73 -2.50 15.43
CA GLN A 16 6.37 -1.10 15.62
C GLN A 16 5.98 -0.44 14.29
N PHE A 17 6.78 -0.60 13.25
CA PHE A 17 6.46 -0.07 11.93
C PHE A 17 5.15 -0.66 11.37
N ALA A 18 4.97 -1.98 11.50
CA ALA A 18 3.74 -2.64 11.08
C ALA A 18 2.52 -2.12 11.86
N LEU A 19 2.65 -1.92 13.17
CA LEU A 19 1.60 -1.34 14.01
C LEU A 19 1.17 0.03 13.49
N THR A 20 2.14 0.94 13.33
CA THR A 20 1.88 2.31 12.89
C THR A 20 1.29 2.34 11.48
N ALA A 21 1.86 1.58 10.55
CA ALA A 21 1.37 1.50 9.18
C ALA A 21 -0.06 0.93 9.09
N MET A 22 -0.38 -0.13 9.85
CA MET A 22 -1.71 -0.74 9.87
C MET A 22 -2.76 0.20 10.49
N TYR A 23 -2.42 0.94 11.57
CA TYR A 23 -3.33 1.95 12.13
C TYR A 23 -3.53 3.11 11.16
N HIS A 24 -2.46 3.66 10.56
CA HIS A 24 -2.57 4.72 9.56
C HIS A 24 -3.44 4.29 8.38
N TRP A 25 -3.31 3.06 7.94
CA TRP A 25 -4.08 2.49 6.83
C TRP A 25 -5.57 2.22 7.17
N LEU A 26 -6.02 2.40 8.40
CA LEU A 26 -7.45 2.44 8.70
C LEU A 26 -8.09 3.76 8.22
N PHE A 27 -7.34 4.85 8.20
CA PHE A 27 -7.84 6.19 7.90
C PHE A 27 -7.65 6.60 6.43
N VAL A 28 -6.50 6.27 5.84
CA VAL A 28 -6.15 6.68 4.46
C VAL A 28 -7.17 6.21 3.42
N PRO A 29 -7.57 4.91 3.35
CA PRO A 29 -8.50 4.47 2.31
C PRO A 29 -9.87 5.14 2.42
N LEU A 30 -10.36 5.36 3.65
CA LEU A 30 -11.63 6.04 3.86
C LEU A 30 -11.55 7.50 3.42
N THR A 31 -10.44 8.20 3.68
CA THR A 31 -10.17 9.56 3.20
C THR A 31 -10.24 9.63 1.68
N LEU A 32 -9.47 8.81 0.97
CA LEU A 32 -9.41 8.81 -0.49
C LEU A 32 -10.76 8.47 -1.13
N GLY A 33 -11.47 7.49 -0.59
CA GLY A 33 -12.78 7.09 -1.11
C GLY A 33 -13.87 8.11 -0.85
N LEU A 34 -13.94 8.69 0.36
CA LEU A 34 -14.92 9.74 0.66
C LEU A 34 -14.66 11.01 -0.14
N ALA A 35 -13.40 11.39 -0.39
CA ALA A 35 -13.04 12.56 -1.17
C ALA A 35 -13.72 12.56 -2.54
N VAL A 36 -13.67 11.43 -3.25
CA VAL A 36 -14.29 11.30 -4.58
C VAL A 36 -15.82 11.31 -4.48
N ILE A 37 -16.41 10.59 -3.54
CA ILE A 37 -17.85 10.47 -3.40
C ILE A 37 -18.47 11.82 -3.02
N MET A 38 -17.90 12.53 -2.05
CA MET A 38 -18.39 13.86 -1.67
C MET A 38 -18.17 14.91 -2.78
N GLY A 39 -17.05 14.83 -3.49
CA GLY A 39 -16.77 15.68 -4.65
C GLY A 39 -17.81 15.52 -5.78
N LEU A 40 -18.20 14.28 -6.08
CA LEU A 40 -19.29 14.00 -7.03
C LEU A 40 -20.64 14.54 -6.54
N MET A 41 -20.97 14.37 -5.26
CA MET A 41 -22.22 14.89 -4.71
C MET A 41 -22.26 16.41 -4.72
N GLU A 42 -21.15 17.09 -4.44
CA GLU A 42 -21.06 18.55 -4.56
C GLU A 42 -21.11 19.00 -6.04
N THR A 43 -20.53 18.22 -6.96
CA THR A 43 -20.67 18.46 -8.39
C THR A 43 -22.14 18.44 -8.80
N PHE A 44 -22.94 17.49 -8.30
CA PHE A 44 -24.38 17.48 -8.53
C PHE A 44 -25.10 18.69 -7.92
N TYR A 45 -24.66 19.21 -6.77
CA TYR A 45 -25.19 20.46 -6.23
C TYR A 45 -24.93 21.64 -7.17
N VAL A 46 -23.69 21.79 -7.64
CA VAL A 46 -23.32 22.93 -8.50
C VAL A 46 -24.03 22.88 -9.86
N THR A 47 -24.19 21.68 -10.44
CA THR A 47 -24.77 21.47 -11.75
C THR A 47 -26.31 21.53 -11.72
N THR A 48 -26.96 21.01 -10.67
CA THR A 48 -28.41 20.94 -10.58
C THR A 48 -29.06 22.07 -9.77
N GLY A 49 -28.28 22.77 -8.96
CA GLY A 49 -28.74 23.79 -8.01
C GLY A 49 -29.53 23.27 -6.81
N LYS A 50 -29.72 21.95 -6.68
CA LYS A 50 -30.55 21.34 -5.61
C LYS A 50 -29.83 21.37 -4.26
N GLU A 51 -30.38 22.07 -3.26
CA GLU A 51 -29.86 22.12 -1.88
C GLU A 51 -29.76 20.74 -1.21
N PHE A 52 -30.56 19.78 -1.67
CA PHE A 52 -30.46 18.39 -1.27
C PHE A 52 -29.03 17.84 -1.41
N TRP A 53 -28.40 18.02 -2.57
CA TRP A 53 -27.03 17.55 -2.83
C TRP A 53 -25.98 18.29 -2.00
N LYS A 54 -26.19 19.58 -1.72
CA LYS A 54 -25.34 20.34 -0.82
C LYS A 54 -25.34 19.75 0.59
N ASN A 55 -26.53 19.47 1.13
CA ASN A 55 -26.68 18.93 2.49
C ASN A 55 -26.15 17.48 2.55
N THR A 56 -26.33 16.71 1.48
CA THR A 56 -25.75 15.37 1.35
C THR A 56 -24.22 15.42 1.34
N ALA A 57 -23.61 16.29 0.53
CA ALA A 57 -22.16 16.48 0.51
C ALA A 57 -21.61 16.92 1.86
N LYS A 58 -22.25 17.90 2.52
CA LYS A 58 -21.85 18.35 3.86
C LYS A 58 -21.81 17.23 4.90
N PHE A 59 -22.76 16.31 4.85
CA PHE A 59 -22.77 15.18 5.78
C PHE A 59 -21.54 14.29 5.57
N TRP A 60 -21.24 13.90 4.33
CA TRP A 60 -20.08 13.07 4.03
C TRP A 60 -18.76 13.80 4.27
N MET A 61 -18.70 15.11 3.97
CA MET A 61 -17.54 15.95 4.32
C MET A 61 -17.25 15.98 5.81
N LYS A 62 -18.29 16.01 6.63
CA LYS A 62 -18.12 15.96 8.10
C LYS A 62 -17.44 14.66 8.54
N LEU A 63 -17.87 13.51 8.00
CA LEU A 63 -17.23 12.22 8.29
C LEU A 63 -15.80 12.15 7.72
N PHE A 64 -15.60 12.66 6.51
CA PHE A 64 -14.27 12.83 5.93
C PHE A 64 -13.33 13.61 6.86
N GLY A 65 -13.76 14.76 7.37
CA GLY A 65 -12.91 15.61 8.22
C GLY A 65 -12.55 14.97 9.56
N ILE A 66 -13.47 14.21 10.17
CA ILE A 66 -13.19 13.45 11.40
C ILE A 66 -12.08 12.42 11.13
N ASN A 67 -12.21 11.63 10.06
CA ASN A 67 -11.26 10.61 9.66
C ASN A 67 -9.91 11.21 9.23
N PHE A 68 -9.95 12.28 8.44
CA PHE A 68 -8.76 12.96 7.91
C PHE A 68 -7.84 13.47 9.04
N ALA A 69 -8.42 14.07 10.09
CA ALA A 69 -7.63 14.59 11.20
C ALA A 69 -6.80 13.51 11.92
N VAL A 70 -7.37 12.31 12.11
CA VAL A 70 -6.65 11.18 12.71
C VAL A 70 -5.66 10.58 11.72
N GLY A 71 -6.04 10.51 10.44
CA GLY A 71 -5.15 10.06 9.36
C GLY A 71 -3.86 10.87 9.29
N VAL A 72 -3.94 12.21 9.32
CA VAL A 72 -2.76 13.09 9.32
C VAL A 72 -1.88 12.86 10.56
N ALA A 73 -2.48 12.76 11.75
CA ALA A 73 -1.73 12.54 12.99
C ALA A 73 -0.93 11.23 12.96
N THR A 74 -1.54 10.13 12.48
CA THR A 74 -0.88 8.82 12.39
C THR A 74 0.17 8.77 11.26
N GLY A 75 -0.05 9.52 10.17
CA GLY A 75 0.90 9.64 9.06
C GLY A 75 2.20 10.32 9.46
N LEU A 76 2.10 11.43 10.20
CA LEU A 76 3.28 12.14 10.70
C LEU A 76 4.15 11.24 11.61
N ILE A 77 3.53 10.42 12.45
CA ILE A 77 4.28 9.48 13.30
C ILE A 77 5.00 8.44 12.45
N LEU A 78 4.36 7.92 11.40
CA LEU A 78 4.96 6.94 10.49
C LEU A 78 6.19 7.51 9.76
N GLU A 79 6.14 8.78 9.34
CA GLU A 79 7.28 9.46 8.73
C GLU A 79 8.45 9.62 9.70
N PHE A 80 8.19 9.99 10.95
CA PHE A 80 9.24 10.09 11.98
C PHE A 80 9.94 8.76 12.26
N GLU A 81 9.26 7.63 12.11
CA GLU A 81 9.88 6.30 12.30
C GLU A 81 11.03 6.03 11.33
N PHE A 82 11.03 6.60 10.13
CA PHE A 82 12.16 6.48 9.20
C PHE A 82 13.44 7.10 9.75
N GLY A 83 13.34 8.20 10.47
CA GLY A 83 14.49 8.84 11.11
C GLY A 83 14.90 8.17 12.43
N THR A 84 13.96 7.65 13.19
CA THR A 84 14.22 7.07 14.52
C THR A 84 14.59 5.58 14.44
N ASN A 85 13.72 4.74 13.91
CA ASN A 85 13.87 3.28 13.95
C ASN A 85 14.60 2.73 12.72
N TRP A 86 14.62 3.47 11.61
CA TRP A 86 15.12 3.04 10.30
C TRP A 86 16.20 3.96 9.74
N SER A 87 17.07 4.51 10.58
CA SER A 87 18.08 5.50 10.16
C SER A 87 19.08 4.95 9.15
N ASN A 88 19.47 3.66 9.23
CA ASN A 88 20.33 3.05 8.25
C ASN A 88 19.66 2.94 6.88
N TYR A 89 18.35 2.62 6.86
CA TYR A 89 17.56 2.67 5.64
C TYR A 89 17.56 4.10 5.06
N SER A 90 17.20 5.08 5.88
CA SER A 90 17.12 6.49 5.44
C SER A 90 18.47 7.01 4.90
N TRP A 91 19.58 6.58 5.50
CA TRP A 91 20.91 6.87 4.98
C TRP A 91 21.15 6.20 3.63
N PHE A 92 20.85 4.92 3.50
CA PHE A 92 21.13 4.11 2.31
C PHE A 92 20.33 4.55 1.08
N VAL A 93 19.09 5.03 1.25
CA VAL A 93 18.24 5.48 0.14
C VAL A 93 18.43 6.94 -0.21
N GLY A 94 18.94 7.76 0.70
CA GLY A 94 19.28 9.16 0.49
C GLY A 94 18.17 9.99 -0.14
N ASP A 95 18.48 10.61 -1.28
CA ASP A 95 17.61 11.50 -2.04
C ASP A 95 16.49 10.76 -2.80
N ILE A 96 16.65 9.46 -3.06
CA ILE A 96 15.63 8.63 -3.75
C ILE A 96 14.33 8.56 -2.92
N PHE A 97 14.45 8.52 -1.60
CA PHE A 97 13.30 8.55 -0.70
C PHE A 97 12.96 9.97 -0.26
N GLY A 98 13.98 10.80 -0.03
CA GLY A 98 13.82 12.18 0.44
C GLY A 98 13.13 13.09 -0.56
N ALA A 99 13.39 12.96 -1.87
CA ALA A 99 12.76 13.79 -2.88
C ALA A 99 11.24 13.56 -3.01
N PRO A 100 10.73 12.32 -3.12
CA PRO A 100 9.29 12.05 -3.06
C PRO A 100 8.61 12.60 -1.81
N LEU A 101 9.19 12.39 -0.62
CA LEU A 101 8.62 12.90 0.65
C LEU A 101 8.62 14.43 0.72
N ALA A 102 9.69 15.08 0.23
CA ALA A 102 9.74 16.55 0.20
C ALA A 102 8.66 17.12 -0.73
N ILE A 103 8.45 16.52 -1.91
CA ILE A 103 7.40 16.94 -2.85
C ILE A 103 6.02 16.68 -2.25
N GLU A 104 5.83 15.55 -1.56
CA GLU A 104 4.59 15.25 -0.84
C GLU A 104 4.28 16.35 0.18
N GLY A 105 5.22 16.66 1.06
CA GLY A 105 5.06 17.70 2.10
C GLY A 105 4.77 19.09 1.50
N ILE A 106 5.54 19.51 0.49
CA ILE A 106 5.41 20.84 -0.09
C ILE A 106 4.15 20.95 -0.96
N LEU A 107 3.90 20.00 -1.84
CA LEU A 107 2.81 20.12 -2.82
C LEU A 107 1.48 19.58 -2.27
N ALA A 108 1.46 18.34 -1.77
CA ALA A 108 0.23 17.70 -1.36
C ALA A 108 -0.30 18.26 -0.03
N PHE A 109 0.51 18.26 1.02
CA PHE A 109 0.08 18.71 2.34
C PHE A 109 -0.31 20.21 2.38
N PHE A 110 0.45 21.10 1.73
CA PHE A 110 0.07 22.50 1.66
C PHE A 110 -1.21 22.72 0.85
N MET A 111 -1.42 21.96 -0.21
CA MET A 111 -2.67 22.00 -0.99
C MET A 111 -3.86 21.54 -0.15
N GLU A 112 -3.73 20.43 0.56
CA GLU A 112 -4.76 19.93 1.47
C GLU A 112 -5.07 20.94 2.58
N ALA A 113 -4.05 21.41 3.29
CA ALA A 113 -4.20 22.34 4.41
C ALA A 113 -4.87 23.66 3.98
N THR A 114 -4.58 24.13 2.76
CA THR A 114 -5.17 25.36 2.22
C THR A 114 -6.65 25.17 1.86
N PHE A 115 -6.97 24.13 1.10
CA PHE A 115 -8.33 23.97 0.54
C PHE A 115 -9.30 23.30 1.50
N ILE A 116 -8.85 22.52 2.49
CA ILE A 116 -9.71 21.93 3.50
C ILE A 116 -10.44 23.01 4.33
N ALA A 117 -9.78 24.11 4.64
CA ALA A 117 -10.42 25.23 5.35
C ALA A 117 -11.54 25.86 4.53
N VAL A 118 -11.35 26.03 3.21
CA VAL A 118 -12.40 26.52 2.31
C VAL A 118 -13.53 25.53 2.20
N MET A 119 -13.23 24.24 2.06
CA MET A 119 -14.22 23.15 1.98
C MET A 119 -15.14 23.11 3.22
N PHE A 120 -14.62 23.32 4.42
CA PHE A 120 -15.46 23.31 5.64
C PHE A 120 -16.16 24.63 5.91
N PHE A 121 -15.49 25.76 5.71
CA PHE A 121 -15.95 27.08 6.16
C PHE A 121 -16.37 28.02 5.04
N GLY A 122 -16.20 27.62 3.76
CA GLY A 122 -16.40 28.44 2.58
C GLY A 122 -17.82 28.47 2.03
N TRP A 123 -18.74 27.58 2.45
CA TRP A 123 -20.06 27.35 1.85
C TRP A 123 -20.88 28.59 1.50
N ASN A 124 -20.83 29.64 2.36
CA ASN A 124 -21.54 30.90 2.16
C ASN A 124 -20.60 32.11 1.99
N LYS A 125 -19.28 31.86 1.86
CA LYS A 125 -18.25 32.91 1.79
C LYS A 125 -17.60 33.02 0.41
N VAL A 126 -17.65 31.95 -0.37
CA VAL A 126 -17.05 31.89 -1.72
C VAL A 126 -18.09 31.44 -2.75
N SER A 127 -17.79 31.60 -4.04
CA SER A 127 -18.66 31.14 -5.10
C SER A 127 -18.80 29.59 -5.07
N LYS A 128 -19.95 29.05 -5.50
CA LYS A 128 -20.21 27.61 -5.57
C LYS A 128 -19.13 26.85 -6.37
N ARG A 129 -18.67 27.45 -7.48
CA ARG A 129 -17.62 26.84 -8.32
C ARG A 129 -16.26 26.79 -7.61
N PHE A 130 -15.90 27.86 -6.91
CA PHE A 130 -14.66 27.90 -6.15
C PHE A 130 -14.68 26.93 -4.96
N HIS A 131 -15.83 26.81 -4.29
CA HIS A 131 -16.02 25.83 -3.22
C HIS A 131 -15.85 24.39 -3.75
N LEU A 132 -16.51 24.06 -4.86
CA LEU A 132 -16.37 22.75 -5.52
C LEU A 132 -14.92 22.49 -5.94
N ALA A 133 -14.23 23.47 -6.51
CA ALA A 133 -12.81 23.36 -6.85
C ALA A 133 -11.97 23.06 -5.60
N SER A 134 -12.27 23.72 -4.47
CA SER A 134 -11.55 23.48 -3.20
C SER A 134 -11.78 22.05 -2.67
N THR A 135 -12.99 21.51 -2.80
CA THR A 135 -13.30 20.12 -2.43
C THR A 135 -12.52 19.13 -3.30
N TRP A 136 -12.49 19.32 -4.61
CA TRP A 136 -11.70 18.47 -5.50
C TRP A 136 -10.19 18.63 -5.30
N LEU A 137 -9.69 19.84 -5.01
CA LEU A 137 -8.28 20.08 -4.73
C LEU A 137 -7.83 19.45 -3.40
N THR A 138 -8.71 19.43 -2.39
CA THR A 138 -8.44 18.67 -1.13
C THR A 138 -8.30 17.18 -1.43
N GLY A 139 -9.23 16.59 -2.20
CA GLY A 139 -9.14 15.18 -2.59
C GLY A 139 -7.97 14.87 -3.52
N LEU A 140 -7.60 15.81 -4.40
CA LEU A 140 -6.42 15.70 -5.26
C LEU A 140 -5.13 15.75 -4.44
N GLY A 141 -5.07 16.61 -3.41
CA GLY A 141 -3.94 16.67 -2.49
C GLY A 141 -3.69 15.32 -1.83
N ALA A 142 -4.72 14.71 -1.24
CA ALA A 142 -4.64 13.37 -0.67
C ALA A 142 -4.20 12.32 -1.71
N THR A 143 -4.64 12.44 -2.94
CA THR A 143 -4.27 11.53 -4.03
C THR A 143 -2.81 11.72 -4.46
N ILE A 144 -2.32 12.96 -4.51
CA ILE A 144 -0.91 13.27 -4.81
C ILE A 144 0.01 12.81 -3.67
N SER A 145 -0.42 12.97 -2.41
CA SER A 145 0.28 12.39 -1.26
C SER A 145 0.42 10.88 -1.41
N ALA A 146 -0.69 10.18 -1.71
CA ALA A 146 -0.66 8.75 -1.99
C ALA A 146 0.27 8.38 -3.16
N TRP A 147 0.37 9.21 -4.21
CA TRP A 147 1.31 8.98 -5.31
C TRP A 147 2.75 8.92 -4.82
N TRP A 148 3.21 9.93 -4.10
CA TRP A 148 4.60 10.04 -3.72
C TRP A 148 5.04 8.98 -2.73
N ILE A 149 4.23 8.67 -1.73
CA ILE A 149 4.56 7.59 -0.79
C ILE A 149 4.52 6.21 -1.48
N LEU A 150 3.65 6.00 -2.46
CA LEU A 150 3.61 4.76 -3.24
C LEU A 150 4.76 4.65 -4.24
N VAL A 151 5.26 5.76 -4.78
CA VAL A 151 6.52 5.78 -5.56
C VAL A 151 7.69 5.30 -4.70
N ALA A 152 7.83 5.84 -3.49
CA ALA A 152 8.87 5.42 -2.56
C ALA A 152 8.73 3.92 -2.20
N ASN A 153 7.51 3.47 -1.88
CA ASN A 153 7.25 2.06 -1.56
C ASN A 153 7.46 1.13 -2.77
N ALA A 154 7.11 1.57 -3.98
CA ALA A 154 7.35 0.80 -5.21
C ALA A 154 8.83 0.66 -5.51
N TRP A 155 9.60 1.73 -5.30
CA TRP A 155 11.05 1.69 -5.46
C TRP A 155 11.71 0.70 -4.51
N MET A 156 11.26 0.58 -3.27
CA MET A 156 11.76 -0.44 -2.33
C MET A 156 11.54 -1.87 -2.85
N GLN A 157 10.57 -2.10 -3.70
CA GLN A 157 10.23 -3.41 -4.28
C GLN A 157 10.86 -3.62 -5.65
N TYR A 158 11.15 -2.55 -6.38
CA TYR A 158 11.81 -2.55 -7.68
C TYR A 158 12.74 -1.34 -7.78
N PRO A 159 13.98 -1.42 -7.25
CA PRO A 159 14.92 -0.31 -7.22
C PRO A 159 15.48 -0.03 -8.63
N VAL A 160 15.06 1.10 -9.21
CA VAL A 160 15.45 1.58 -10.54
C VAL A 160 15.82 3.06 -10.48
N GLY A 161 16.50 3.58 -11.51
CA GLY A 161 16.84 5.01 -11.62
C GLY A 161 17.88 5.49 -10.61
N MET A 162 18.71 4.59 -10.12
CA MET A 162 19.74 4.88 -9.10
C MET A 162 21.10 4.32 -9.50
N ALA A 163 22.16 4.87 -8.88
CA ALA A 163 23.51 4.31 -8.89
C ALA A 163 24.03 4.19 -7.46
N PHE A 164 24.71 3.08 -7.16
CA PHE A 164 25.36 2.90 -5.86
C PHE A 164 26.68 3.65 -5.80
N ASN A 165 26.82 4.55 -4.82
CA ASN A 165 28.05 5.27 -4.55
C ASN A 165 28.83 4.56 -3.42
N PRO A 166 30.01 3.95 -3.71
CA PRO A 166 30.78 3.20 -2.71
C PRO A 166 31.54 4.10 -1.71
N GLU A 167 31.75 5.37 -2.03
CA GLU A 167 32.40 6.31 -1.09
C GLU A 167 31.48 6.65 0.07
N THR A 168 30.21 6.93 -0.23
CA THR A 168 29.17 7.29 0.75
C THR A 168 28.39 6.11 1.27
N VAL A 169 28.47 4.92 0.58
CA VAL A 169 27.63 3.74 0.82
C VAL A 169 26.14 4.08 0.74
N ARG A 170 25.76 4.80 -0.31
CA ARG A 170 24.39 5.26 -0.57
C ARG A 170 23.99 4.93 -2.00
N ASN A 171 22.70 4.76 -2.19
CA ASN A 171 22.11 4.84 -3.52
C ASN A 171 21.80 6.31 -3.83
N GLU A 172 22.26 6.78 -4.97
CA GLU A 172 22.05 8.14 -5.44
C GLU A 172 21.10 8.10 -6.64
N MET A 173 20.15 9.03 -6.69
CA MET A 173 19.19 9.12 -7.77
C MET A 173 19.88 9.67 -9.03
N VAL A 174 19.82 8.89 -10.10
CA VAL A 174 20.36 9.30 -11.41
C VAL A 174 19.28 9.55 -12.45
N ASP A 175 18.09 9.00 -12.27
CA ASP A 175 16.95 9.21 -13.15
C ASP A 175 15.65 9.29 -12.35
N PHE A 176 15.22 10.53 -12.08
CA PHE A 176 13.98 10.81 -11.35
C PHE A 176 12.73 10.27 -12.07
N ALA A 177 12.70 10.34 -13.40
CA ALA A 177 11.56 9.86 -14.17
C ALA A 177 11.44 8.33 -14.07
N ALA A 178 12.55 7.61 -14.13
CA ALA A 178 12.57 6.16 -13.93
C ALA A 178 12.09 5.76 -12.52
N VAL A 179 12.41 6.53 -11.50
CA VAL A 179 11.91 6.33 -10.14
C VAL A 179 10.41 6.61 -10.05
N ALA A 180 10.00 7.83 -10.44
CA ALA A 180 8.64 8.31 -10.25
C ALA A 180 7.61 7.58 -11.14
N LEU A 181 8.00 7.25 -12.39
CA LEU A 181 7.11 6.66 -13.40
C LEU A 181 7.42 5.19 -13.68
N SER A 182 8.06 4.49 -12.74
CA SER A 182 8.30 3.06 -12.90
C SER A 182 6.98 2.30 -13.09
N PRO A 183 6.94 1.24 -13.92
CA PRO A 183 5.73 0.43 -14.09
C PRO A 183 5.17 -0.10 -12.77
N MET A 184 6.05 -0.40 -11.80
CA MET A 184 5.65 -0.83 -10.46
C MET A 184 4.96 0.30 -9.68
N ALA A 185 5.46 1.55 -9.75
CA ALA A 185 4.85 2.70 -9.09
C ALA A 185 3.46 3.00 -9.66
N ILE A 186 3.33 3.00 -10.99
CA ILE A 186 2.06 3.26 -11.68
C ILE A 186 1.02 2.18 -11.31
N ALA A 187 1.37 0.90 -11.45
CA ALA A 187 0.46 -0.20 -11.14
C ALA A 187 0.03 -0.17 -9.67
N LYS A 188 0.98 0.05 -8.76
CA LYS A 188 0.73 0.11 -7.33
C LYS A 188 -0.16 1.29 -6.94
N PHE A 189 0.06 2.46 -7.53
CA PHE A 189 -0.76 3.64 -7.29
C PHE A 189 -2.23 3.39 -7.67
N PHE A 190 -2.48 2.99 -8.89
CA PHE A 190 -3.87 2.75 -9.32
C PHE A 190 -4.54 1.65 -8.51
N HIS A 191 -3.86 0.55 -8.26
CA HIS A 191 -4.40 -0.55 -7.45
C HIS A 191 -4.76 -0.09 -6.03
N THR A 192 -3.88 0.65 -5.38
CA THR A 192 -4.05 1.09 -3.99
C THR A 192 -5.10 2.20 -3.86
N VAL A 193 -5.09 3.20 -4.75
CA VAL A 193 -6.06 4.30 -4.70
C VAL A 193 -7.46 3.81 -5.04
N LEU A 194 -7.61 2.96 -6.05
CA LEU A 194 -8.93 2.43 -6.43
C LEU A 194 -9.47 1.45 -5.37
N SER A 195 -8.61 0.65 -4.73
CA SER A 195 -9.03 -0.16 -3.57
C SER A 195 -9.53 0.71 -2.40
N SER A 196 -8.96 1.91 -2.24
CA SER A 196 -9.43 2.90 -1.26
C SER A 196 -10.82 3.45 -1.63
N TRP A 197 -11.08 3.66 -2.93
CA TRP A 197 -12.43 4.05 -3.38
C TRP A 197 -13.47 2.96 -3.15
N ILE A 198 -13.09 1.68 -3.26
CA ILE A 198 -13.95 0.55 -2.89
C ILE A 198 -14.35 0.66 -1.41
N LEU A 199 -13.37 0.87 -0.52
CA LEU A 199 -13.62 0.99 0.91
C LEU A 199 -14.54 2.18 1.23
N GLY A 200 -14.28 3.37 0.67
CA GLY A 200 -15.15 4.53 0.83
C GLY A 200 -16.57 4.28 0.31
N ALA A 201 -16.71 3.62 -0.83
CA ALA A 201 -18.00 3.27 -1.41
C ALA A 201 -18.77 2.27 -0.52
N VAL A 202 -18.11 1.23 -0.02
CA VAL A 202 -18.69 0.26 0.93
C VAL A 202 -19.14 0.98 2.21
N PHE A 203 -18.31 1.88 2.74
CA PHE A 203 -18.65 2.66 3.94
C PHE A 203 -19.91 3.50 3.70
N VAL A 204 -19.99 4.24 2.60
CA VAL A 204 -21.16 5.07 2.26
C VAL A 204 -22.42 4.21 2.06
N VAL A 205 -22.31 3.08 1.35
CA VAL A 205 -23.44 2.16 1.15
C VAL A 205 -23.88 1.56 2.49
N GLY A 206 -22.96 1.11 3.32
CA GLY A 206 -23.26 0.50 4.62
C GLY A 206 -23.94 1.46 5.58
N ILE A 207 -23.41 2.69 5.75
CA ILE A 207 -24.03 3.71 6.61
C ILE A 207 -25.39 4.15 6.06
N SER A 208 -25.53 4.31 4.75
CA SER A 208 -26.83 4.60 4.13
C SER A 208 -27.85 3.49 4.36
N CYS A 209 -27.44 2.22 4.28
CA CYS A 209 -28.28 1.07 4.61
C CYS A 209 -28.67 1.05 6.10
N TRP A 210 -27.79 1.52 7.00
CA TRP A 210 -28.15 1.69 8.41
C TRP A 210 -29.31 2.68 8.60
N TYR A 211 -29.34 3.79 7.83
CA TYR A 211 -30.47 4.72 7.84
C TYR A 211 -31.77 4.05 7.35
N LEU A 212 -31.70 3.24 6.27
CA LEU A 212 -32.86 2.50 5.77
C LEU A 212 -33.38 1.48 6.78
N LEU A 213 -32.50 0.75 7.48
CA LEU A 213 -32.87 -0.17 8.56
C LEU A 213 -33.60 0.51 9.71
N ARG A 214 -33.34 1.80 9.94
CA ARG A 214 -33.99 2.64 10.94
C ARG A 214 -35.19 3.41 10.42
N ASN A 215 -35.59 3.22 9.17
CA ASN A 215 -36.64 3.96 8.46
C ASN A 215 -36.43 5.49 8.55
N ARG A 216 -35.17 5.95 8.43
CA ARG A 216 -34.78 7.36 8.51
C ARG A 216 -34.09 7.79 7.24
N GLN A 217 -34.26 9.07 6.84
CA GLN A 217 -33.49 9.70 5.76
C GLN A 217 -33.47 8.86 4.45
N LYS A 218 -34.64 8.33 4.03
CA LYS A 218 -34.76 7.39 2.90
C LYS A 218 -34.20 7.97 1.60
N GLU A 219 -34.56 9.21 1.25
CA GLU A 219 -34.09 9.85 0.00
C GLU A 219 -32.56 10.06 0.02
N PHE A 220 -32.03 10.57 1.14
CA PHE A 220 -30.60 10.72 1.35
C PHE A 220 -29.86 9.39 1.20
N ALA A 221 -30.36 8.35 1.85
CA ALA A 221 -29.73 7.03 1.84
C ALA A 221 -29.70 6.42 0.45
N LEU A 222 -30.85 6.41 -0.26
CA LEU A 222 -30.93 5.83 -1.61
C LEU A 222 -30.07 6.62 -2.63
N SER A 223 -30.04 7.94 -2.52
CA SER A 223 -29.23 8.79 -3.39
C SER A 223 -27.72 8.58 -3.14
N SER A 224 -27.31 8.52 -1.87
CA SER A 224 -25.92 8.23 -1.51
C SER A 224 -25.49 6.83 -1.97
N ILE A 225 -26.35 5.81 -1.83
CA ILE A 225 -26.08 4.45 -2.30
C ILE A 225 -25.86 4.41 -3.80
N LYS A 226 -26.71 5.08 -4.59
CA LYS A 226 -26.58 5.10 -6.06
C LYS A 226 -25.22 5.66 -6.51
N VAL A 227 -24.79 6.78 -5.91
CA VAL A 227 -23.49 7.40 -6.23
C VAL A 227 -22.35 6.49 -5.78
N ALA A 228 -22.36 6.07 -4.51
CA ALA A 228 -21.28 5.27 -3.96
C ALA A 228 -21.15 3.90 -4.63
N ALA A 229 -22.26 3.21 -4.92
CA ALA A 229 -22.22 1.91 -5.57
C ALA A 229 -21.72 1.99 -7.03
N ALA A 230 -21.99 3.10 -7.73
CA ALA A 230 -21.43 3.34 -9.08
C ALA A 230 -19.90 3.53 -9.00
N VAL A 231 -19.41 4.35 -8.06
CA VAL A 231 -17.98 4.54 -7.82
C VAL A 231 -17.34 3.21 -7.40
N GLY A 232 -17.97 2.47 -6.49
CA GLY A 232 -17.46 1.20 -5.98
C GLY A 232 -17.36 0.12 -7.06
N LEU A 233 -18.36 0.01 -7.95
CA LEU A 233 -18.29 -0.94 -9.05
C LEU A 233 -17.19 -0.57 -10.05
N PHE A 234 -17.10 0.70 -10.46
CA PHE A 234 -16.01 1.16 -11.31
C PHE A 234 -14.63 0.86 -10.68
N ALA A 235 -14.48 1.25 -9.43
CA ALA A 235 -13.23 1.03 -8.70
C ALA A 235 -12.90 -0.46 -8.57
N SER A 236 -13.86 -1.33 -8.28
CA SER A 236 -13.63 -2.78 -8.15
C SER A 236 -13.17 -3.43 -9.45
N LEU A 237 -13.79 -3.05 -10.59
CA LEU A 237 -13.39 -3.57 -11.90
C LEU A 237 -11.97 -3.14 -12.29
N VAL A 238 -11.65 -1.85 -12.09
CA VAL A 238 -10.32 -1.34 -12.40
C VAL A 238 -9.27 -1.86 -11.40
N THR A 239 -9.62 -2.07 -10.13
CA THR A 239 -8.73 -2.71 -9.14
C THR A 239 -8.41 -4.14 -9.53
N ALA A 240 -9.38 -4.91 -10.05
CA ALA A 240 -9.12 -6.26 -10.54
C ALA A 240 -8.14 -6.25 -11.73
N TRP A 241 -8.35 -5.35 -12.68
CA TRP A 241 -7.42 -5.18 -13.81
C TRP A 241 -6.02 -4.73 -13.40
N THR A 242 -5.90 -3.74 -12.53
CA THR A 242 -4.58 -3.32 -12.01
C THR A 242 -3.94 -4.36 -11.10
N GLY A 243 -4.75 -5.23 -10.48
CA GLY A 243 -4.29 -6.39 -9.72
C GLY A 243 -3.60 -7.42 -10.61
N ASP A 244 -4.15 -7.70 -11.79
CA ASP A 244 -3.52 -8.55 -12.80
C ASP A 244 -2.17 -7.98 -13.25
N ILE A 245 -2.11 -6.69 -13.62
CA ILE A 245 -0.86 -6.00 -13.95
C ILE A 245 0.16 -6.12 -12.82
N SER A 246 -0.27 -5.91 -11.56
CA SER A 246 0.59 -6.02 -10.39
C SER A 246 1.10 -7.45 -10.19
N GLY A 247 0.28 -8.46 -10.46
CA GLY A 247 0.66 -9.88 -10.40
C GLY A 247 1.80 -10.21 -11.34
N VAL A 248 1.68 -9.79 -12.61
CA VAL A 248 2.74 -9.96 -13.61
C VAL A 248 4.04 -9.23 -13.22
N GLN A 249 3.92 -8.00 -12.67
CA GLN A 249 5.08 -7.25 -12.18
C GLN A 249 5.78 -7.99 -11.03
N VAL A 250 5.02 -8.48 -10.06
CA VAL A 250 5.55 -9.23 -8.91
C VAL A 250 6.21 -10.53 -9.38
N ALA A 251 5.61 -11.26 -10.32
CA ALA A 251 6.21 -12.47 -10.87
C ALA A 251 7.59 -12.20 -11.51
N LYS A 252 7.75 -11.06 -12.20
CA LYS A 252 9.00 -10.67 -12.86
C LYS A 252 10.09 -10.18 -11.89
N VAL A 253 9.73 -9.33 -10.92
CA VAL A 253 10.74 -8.63 -10.11
C VAL A 253 10.85 -9.14 -8.67
N GLN A 254 9.86 -9.87 -8.18
CA GLN A 254 9.82 -10.46 -6.84
C GLN A 254 9.30 -11.91 -6.87
N PRO A 255 9.94 -12.82 -7.62
CA PRO A 255 9.45 -14.18 -7.83
C PRO A 255 9.27 -14.97 -6.53
N MET A 256 10.12 -14.75 -5.51
CA MET A 256 9.96 -15.37 -4.18
C MET A 256 8.66 -14.94 -3.49
N LYS A 257 8.26 -13.66 -3.62
CA LYS A 257 6.97 -13.17 -3.13
C LYS A 257 5.80 -13.86 -3.85
N MET A 258 5.89 -14.00 -5.19
CA MET A 258 4.88 -14.70 -5.97
C MET A 258 4.76 -16.16 -5.51
N ALA A 259 5.87 -16.88 -5.42
CA ALA A 259 5.89 -18.26 -4.98
C ALA A 259 5.30 -18.43 -3.56
N ALA A 260 5.62 -17.52 -2.63
CA ALA A 260 5.09 -17.54 -1.27
C ALA A 260 3.58 -17.20 -1.24
N ALA A 261 3.12 -16.21 -2.01
CA ALA A 261 1.70 -15.85 -2.09
C ALA A 261 0.85 -16.97 -2.71
N GLU A 262 1.45 -17.79 -3.55
CA GLU A 262 0.81 -18.95 -4.17
C GLU A 262 1.01 -20.27 -3.40
N GLY A 263 1.91 -20.28 -2.40
CA GLY A 263 2.31 -21.52 -1.72
C GLY A 263 2.97 -22.51 -2.67
N LEU A 264 3.64 -22.00 -3.70
CA LEU A 264 4.24 -22.79 -4.75
C LEU A 264 5.66 -23.21 -4.35
N HIS A 265 5.83 -24.47 -3.91
CA HIS A 265 7.14 -24.99 -3.56
C HIS A 265 7.94 -25.38 -4.80
N ASP A 266 7.35 -26.13 -5.71
CA ASP A 266 7.97 -26.54 -6.95
C ASP A 266 7.25 -25.90 -8.14
N GLY A 267 7.99 -25.17 -8.94
CA GLY A 267 7.48 -24.46 -10.10
C GLY A 267 7.52 -25.31 -11.38
N GLY A 268 7.11 -24.70 -12.48
CA GLY A 268 7.10 -25.38 -13.78
C GLY A 268 6.34 -24.57 -14.83
N ASN A 269 6.05 -25.26 -15.94
CA ASN A 269 5.20 -24.74 -17.00
C ASN A 269 3.74 -25.12 -16.75
N GLY A 270 2.81 -24.23 -17.07
CA GLY A 270 1.38 -24.51 -16.92
C GLY A 270 0.94 -24.77 -15.47
N VAL A 271 1.50 -24.02 -14.50
CA VAL A 271 1.24 -24.20 -13.08
C VAL A 271 -0.20 -23.85 -12.74
N PRO A 272 -0.91 -24.67 -11.93
CA PRO A 272 -2.26 -24.37 -11.50
C PRO A 272 -2.30 -23.28 -10.42
N PHE A 273 -3.38 -22.51 -10.41
CA PHE A 273 -3.70 -21.60 -9.31
C PHE A 273 -4.39 -22.39 -8.19
N THR A 274 -3.83 -22.38 -6.99
CA THR A 274 -4.41 -23.04 -5.82
C THR A 274 -5.40 -22.10 -5.13
N ILE A 275 -6.67 -22.48 -5.02
CA ILE A 275 -7.68 -21.71 -4.27
C ILE A 275 -7.52 -21.98 -2.78
N VAL A 276 -7.73 -23.24 -2.37
CA VAL A 276 -7.57 -23.73 -0.99
C VAL A 276 -7.31 -25.25 -1.03
N GLY A 277 -6.32 -25.74 -0.34
CA GLY A 277 -5.98 -27.15 -0.27
C GLY A 277 -5.76 -27.76 -1.66
N ASP A 278 -6.52 -28.78 -2.00
CA ASP A 278 -6.44 -29.47 -3.30
C ASP A 278 -7.29 -28.83 -4.40
N LEU A 279 -8.09 -27.81 -4.08
CA LEU A 279 -8.91 -27.11 -5.06
C LEU A 279 -8.03 -26.18 -5.89
N LYS A 280 -7.76 -26.58 -7.13
CA LYS A 280 -6.86 -25.89 -8.05
C LYS A 280 -7.54 -25.62 -9.39
N ILE A 281 -7.21 -24.48 -10.01
CA ILE A 281 -7.60 -24.19 -11.39
C ILE A 281 -6.38 -24.48 -12.28
N PRO A 282 -6.45 -25.48 -13.18
CA PRO A 282 -5.32 -25.86 -14.01
C PRO A 282 -4.79 -24.68 -14.84
N LYS A 283 -3.44 -24.55 -14.95
CA LYS A 283 -2.73 -23.58 -15.77
C LYS A 283 -2.96 -22.10 -15.43
N MET A 284 -3.89 -21.81 -14.49
CA MET A 284 -4.30 -20.42 -14.23
C MET A 284 -3.19 -19.57 -13.62
N LEU A 285 -2.30 -20.14 -12.80
CA LEU A 285 -1.20 -19.36 -12.23
C LEU A 285 -0.20 -18.93 -13.31
N SER A 286 0.13 -19.81 -14.28
CA SER A 286 0.96 -19.43 -15.40
C SER A 286 0.35 -18.28 -16.20
N ILE A 287 -0.96 -18.33 -16.48
CA ILE A 287 -1.66 -17.23 -17.17
C ILE A 287 -1.57 -15.93 -16.37
N LEU A 288 -1.87 -15.97 -15.05
CA LEU A 288 -1.87 -14.78 -14.20
C LEU A 288 -0.47 -14.17 -13.98
N ALA A 289 0.57 -15.01 -13.97
CA ALA A 289 1.94 -14.57 -13.70
C ALA A 289 2.68 -14.12 -14.96
N THR A 290 2.35 -14.70 -16.13
CA THR A 290 3.14 -14.52 -17.36
C THR A 290 2.33 -14.11 -18.58
N HIS A 291 0.99 -14.13 -18.52
CA HIS A 291 0.07 -14.00 -19.65
C HIS A 291 0.29 -15.10 -20.73
N ASP A 292 0.91 -16.22 -20.33
CA ASP A 292 1.12 -17.39 -21.18
C ASP A 292 0.58 -18.64 -20.46
N ILE A 293 -0.21 -19.46 -21.17
CA ILE A 293 -0.84 -20.65 -20.61
C ILE A 293 0.18 -21.71 -20.17
N ASP A 294 1.31 -21.77 -20.83
CA ASP A 294 2.42 -22.67 -20.54
C ASP A 294 3.66 -21.92 -20.02
N GLY A 295 3.48 -20.64 -19.59
CA GLY A 295 4.54 -19.82 -19.03
C GLY A 295 5.16 -20.47 -17.78
N TYR A 296 6.49 -20.39 -17.68
CA TYR A 296 7.22 -20.93 -16.54
C TYR A 296 7.09 -20.02 -15.32
N VAL A 297 6.69 -20.59 -14.18
CA VAL A 297 6.63 -19.88 -12.88
C VAL A 297 7.52 -20.64 -11.90
N PRO A 298 8.61 -20.02 -11.39
CA PRO A 298 9.49 -20.68 -10.43
C PRO A 298 8.82 -20.80 -9.05
N GLY A 299 8.97 -21.97 -8.42
CA GLY A 299 8.60 -22.20 -7.04
C GLY A 299 9.73 -21.84 -6.06
N ILE A 300 9.46 -21.94 -4.76
CA ILE A 300 10.41 -21.64 -3.68
C ILE A 300 11.70 -22.46 -3.86
N ASN A 301 11.58 -23.77 -4.10
CA ASN A 301 12.73 -24.66 -4.24
C ASN A 301 13.58 -24.26 -5.46
N ASN A 302 12.94 -23.99 -6.61
CA ASN A 302 13.66 -23.54 -7.80
C ASN A 302 14.40 -22.23 -7.59
N LEU A 303 13.82 -21.29 -6.82
CA LEU A 303 14.45 -20.00 -6.51
C LEU A 303 15.64 -20.12 -5.55
N LEU A 304 15.65 -21.15 -4.70
CA LEU A 304 16.76 -21.46 -3.80
C LEU A 304 17.86 -22.23 -4.52
N GLU A 305 17.51 -23.24 -5.31
CA GLU A 305 18.46 -24.12 -6.01
C GLU A 305 19.04 -23.48 -7.27
N GLY A 306 18.30 -22.60 -7.94
CA GLY A 306 18.71 -22.02 -9.22
C GLY A 306 18.59 -23.02 -10.37
N GLY A 307 19.36 -22.80 -11.46
CA GLY A 307 19.49 -23.74 -12.58
C GLY A 307 18.37 -23.67 -13.62
N TYR A 308 17.28 -22.92 -13.39
CA TYR A 308 16.21 -22.71 -14.37
C TYR A 308 16.55 -21.55 -15.33
N GLN A 309 15.89 -21.57 -16.50
CA GLN A 309 16.08 -20.50 -17.50
C GLN A 309 15.22 -19.29 -17.14
N MET A 310 15.84 -18.13 -17.06
CA MET A 310 15.17 -16.85 -16.89
C MET A 310 14.61 -16.32 -18.23
N PRO A 311 13.63 -15.40 -18.21
CA PRO A 311 13.07 -14.84 -19.44
C PRO A 311 14.07 -14.15 -20.37
N ASP A 312 15.22 -13.71 -19.85
CA ASP A 312 16.32 -13.10 -20.61
C ASP A 312 17.29 -14.13 -21.23
N GLY A 313 16.98 -15.42 -21.07
CA GLY A 313 17.80 -16.52 -21.57
C GLY A 313 19.01 -16.88 -20.71
N THR A 314 19.20 -16.20 -19.56
CA THR A 314 20.27 -16.55 -18.62
C THR A 314 19.82 -17.66 -17.67
N THR A 315 20.77 -18.40 -17.10
CA THR A 315 20.50 -19.40 -16.08
C THR A 315 20.48 -18.76 -14.70
N ALA A 316 19.42 -19.00 -13.94
CA ALA A 316 19.26 -18.46 -12.60
C ALA A 316 20.35 -19.01 -11.65
N LEU A 317 21.00 -18.13 -10.92
CA LEU A 317 21.96 -18.52 -9.87
C LEU A 317 21.21 -19.06 -8.64
N SER A 318 21.84 -20.03 -7.95
CA SER A 318 21.34 -20.49 -6.65
C SER A 318 21.43 -19.38 -5.60
N ALA A 319 20.61 -19.50 -4.55
CA ALA A 319 20.67 -18.59 -3.40
C ALA A 319 22.08 -18.59 -2.75
N GLU A 320 22.72 -19.74 -2.66
CA GLU A 320 24.10 -19.85 -2.12
C GLU A 320 25.10 -19.06 -2.96
N GLU A 321 25.04 -19.17 -4.29
CA GLU A 321 25.93 -18.41 -5.17
C GLU A 321 25.68 -16.91 -5.07
N LYS A 322 24.41 -16.46 -4.98
CA LYS A 322 24.08 -15.06 -4.73
C LYS A 322 24.64 -14.55 -3.39
N ILE A 323 24.56 -15.36 -2.34
CA ILE A 323 25.14 -15.05 -1.01
C ILE A 323 26.66 -14.90 -1.12
N LYS A 324 27.36 -15.85 -1.75
CA LYS A 324 28.82 -15.78 -1.96
C LYS A 324 29.21 -14.50 -2.72
N ARG A 325 28.52 -14.18 -3.81
CA ARG A 325 28.77 -12.94 -4.57
C ARG A 325 28.48 -11.69 -3.75
N GLY A 326 27.45 -11.70 -2.91
CA GLY A 326 27.17 -10.61 -1.98
C GLY A 326 28.28 -10.43 -0.94
N GLN A 327 28.84 -11.50 -0.40
CA GLN A 327 30.00 -11.45 0.52
C GLN A 327 31.26 -10.88 -0.18
N ILE A 328 31.50 -11.27 -1.45
CA ILE A 328 32.57 -10.68 -2.26
C ILE A 328 32.33 -9.17 -2.44
N ALA A 329 31.10 -8.74 -2.75
CA ALA A 329 30.77 -7.32 -2.89
C ALA A 329 31.02 -6.52 -1.61
N ILE A 330 30.64 -7.05 -0.44
CA ILE A 330 30.88 -6.42 0.87
C ILE A 330 32.38 -6.30 1.15
N ALA A 331 33.16 -7.37 0.91
CA ALA A 331 34.60 -7.36 1.09
C ALA A 331 35.30 -6.37 0.12
N ALA A 332 34.85 -6.33 -1.12
CA ALA A 332 35.37 -5.42 -2.13
C ALA A 332 35.07 -3.95 -1.76
N LEU A 333 33.89 -3.65 -1.22
CA LEU A 333 33.54 -2.32 -0.74
C LEU A 333 34.46 -1.88 0.42
N ASP A 334 34.72 -2.76 1.39
CA ASP A 334 35.62 -2.45 2.49
C ASP A 334 37.07 -2.23 1.99
N ALA A 335 37.56 -3.07 1.07
CA ALA A 335 38.87 -2.91 0.46
C ALA A 335 38.97 -1.59 -0.33
N PHE A 336 37.96 -1.26 -1.14
CA PHE A 336 37.89 0.01 -1.87
C PHE A 336 38.00 1.20 -0.94
N ARG A 337 37.19 1.24 0.11
CA ARG A 337 37.19 2.35 1.07
C ARG A 337 38.51 2.51 1.84
N LYS A 338 39.16 1.41 2.19
CA LYS A 338 40.49 1.40 2.83
C LYS A 338 41.55 1.96 1.88
N ALA A 339 41.62 1.45 0.65
CA ALA A 339 42.57 1.88 -0.36
C ALA A 339 42.36 3.35 -0.75
N HIS A 340 41.11 3.75 -0.97
CA HIS A 340 40.78 5.15 -1.32
C HIS A 340 41.18 6.12 -0.20
N LYS A 341 40.91 5.76 1.05
CA LYS A 341 41.33 6.56 2.23
C LYS A 341 42.86 6.63 2.40
N ALA A 342 43.56 5.60 1.95
CA ALA A 342 45.05 5.56 1.98
C ALA A 342 45.70 6.27 0.78
N GLY A 343 44.91 6.71 -0.22
CA GLY A 343 45.43 7.29 -1.46
C GLY A 343 46.02 6.27 -2.43
N ASP A 344 45.77 4.96 -2.24
CA ASP A 344 46.21 3.89 -3.12
C ASP A 344 45.18 3.67 -4.25
N GLU A 345 45.32 4.47 -5.30
CA GLU A 345 44.39 4.44 -6.43
C GLU A 345 44.41 3.09 -7.20
N ALA A 346 45.56 2.42 -7.26
CA ALA A 346 45.68 1.14 -7.96
C ALA A 346 44.86 0.04 -7.25
N SER A 347 45.04 -0.10 -5.94
CA SER A 347 44.24 -1.05 -5.13
C SER A 347 42.77 -0.66 -5.09
N ALA A 348 42.45 0.63 -5.03
CA ALA A 348 41.08 1.13 -5.08
C ALA A 348 40.38 0.76 -6.41
N ALA A 349 41.08 0.90 -7.56
CA ALA A 349 40.52 0.55 -8.87
C ALA A 349 40.23 -0.95 -9.00
N VAL A 350 41.12 -1.81 -8.51
CA VAL A 350 40.90 -3.27 -8.51
C VAL A 350 39.68 -3.66 -7.64
N ALA A 351 39.62 -3.10 -6.43
CA ALA A 351 38.51 -3.35 -5.54
C ALA A 351 37.18 -2.81 -6.08
N ARG A 352 37.20 -1.64 -6.73
CA ARG A 352 36.03 -1.06 -7.40
C ARG A 352 35.50 -1.98 -8.51
N LYS A 353 36.37 -2.50 -9.36
CA LYS A 353 35.97 -3.43 -10.41
C LYS A 353 35.29 -4.67 -9.84
N THR A 354 35.86 -5.28 -8.81
CA THR A 354 35.29 -6.44 -8.12
C THR A 354 33.92 -6.12 -7.52
N LEU A 355 33.77 -4.92 -6.95
CA LEU A 355 32.50 -4.45 -6.41
C LEU A 355 31.46 -4.30 -7.54
N ASP A 356 31.79 -3.63 -8.63
CA ASP A 356 30.86 -3.37 -9.73
C ASP A 356 30.35 -4.68 -10.39
N GLU A 357 31.17 -5.72 -10.46
CA GLU A 357 30.78 -7.04 -10.95
C GLU A 357 29.78 -7.78 -10.02
N ASN A 358 29.77 -7.44 -8.72
CA ASN A 358 29.01 -8.19 -7.71
C ASN A 358 27.97 -7.33 -6.96
N VAL A 359 27.91 -6.01 -7.19
CA VAL A 359 27.08 -5.07 -6.43
C VAL A 359 25.58 -5.41 -6.47
N LYS A 360 25.09 -5.99 -7.55
CA LYS A 360 23.69 -6.44 -7.66
C LYS A 360 23.31 -7.53 -6.65
N TYR A 361 24.30 -8.20 -6.05
CA TYR A 361 24.10 -9.21 -5.00
C TYR A 361 24.46 -8.68 -3.60
N PHE A 362 24.75 -7.39 -3.47
CA PHE A 362 25.27 -6.80 -2.24
C PHE A 362 24.41 -7.14 -1.01
N GLY A 363 23.09 -7.03 -1.12
CA GLY A 363 22.16 -7.35 -0.03
C GLY A 363 22.21 -8.81 0.42
N TYR A 364 22.46 -9.74 -0.50
CA TYR A 364 22.57 -11.18 -0.19
C TYR A 364 23.74 -11.49 0.72
N GLY A 365 24.80 -10.69 0.71
CA GLY A 365 25.98 -10.87 1.56
C GLY A 365 25.70 -10.78 3.07
N TYR A 366 24.56 -10.21 3.46
CA TYR A 366 24.10 -10.17 4.86
C TYR A 366 23.25 -11.38 5.25
N ILE A 367 22.86 -12.23 4.31
CA ILE A 367 22.04 -13.42 4.54
C ILE A 367 22.96 -14.58 4.93
N LYS A 368 22.65 -15.23 6.07
CA LYS A 368 23.47 -16.33 6.61
C LYS A 368 23.06 -17.68 6.05
N ASP A 369 21.79 -17.87 5.77
CA ASP A 369 21.21 -19.13 5.32
C ASP A 369 20.24 -18.87 4.18
N PRO A 370 20.29 -19.61 3.06
CA PRO A 370 19.37 -19.46 1.93
C PRO A 370 17.89 -19.50 2.31
N THR A 371 17.52 -20.27 3.33
CA THR A 371 16.14 -20.39 3.79
C THR A 371 15.58 -19.08 4.36
N HIS A 372 16.44 -18.18 4.81
CA HIS A 372 16.04 -16.85 5.28
C HIS A 372 15.55 -15.93 4.16
N LEU A 373 15.73 -16.31 2.89
CA LEU A 373 15.17 -15.60 1.74
C LEU A 373 13.68 -15.89 1.54
N VAL A 374 13.15 -16.91 2.21
CA VAL A 374 11.74 -17.31 2.10
C VAL A 374 10.90 -16.53 3.10
N PRO A 375 9.93 -15.72 2.65
CA PRO A 375 9.02 -15.02 3.56
C PRO A 375 8.06 -16.02 4.24
N ASN A 376 7.28 -15.53 5.21
CA ASN A 376 6.26 -16.36 5.84
C ASN A 376 5.19 -16.77 4.82
N VAL A 377 5.32 -17.99 4.28
CA VAL A 377 4.46 -18.53 3.23
C VAL A 377 3.00 -18.56 3.68
N GLY A 378 2.71 -19.10 4.88
CA GLY A 378 1.35 -19.24 5.38
C GLY A 378 0.62 -17.90 5.47
N LEU A 379 1.26 -16.89 6.07
CA LEU A 379 0.68 -15.56 6.23
C LEU A 379 0.50 -14.87 4.87
N THR A 380 1.47 -14.96 3.97
CA THR A 380 1.41 -14.36 2.64
C THR A 380 0.32 -15.02 1.78
N PHE A 381 0.23 -16.35 1.78
CA PHE A 381 -0.77 -17.13 1.05
C PHE A 381 -2.19 -16.78 1.48
N TRP A 382 -2.48 -16.85 2.79
CA TRP A 382 -3.84 -16.61 3.27
C TRP A 382 -4.27 -15.16 3.11
N SER A 383 -3.36 -14.21 3.32
CA SER A 383 -3.66 -12.80 3.09
C SER A 383 -3.98 -12.53 1.62
N PHE A 384 -3.25 -13.15 0.69
CA PHE A 384 -3.53 -13.04 -0.74
C PHE A 384 -4.90 -13.61 -1.10
N ARG A 385 -5.27 -14.78 -0.57
CA ARG A 385 -6.59 -15.41 -0.79
C ARG A 385 -7.73 -14.53 -0.25
N VAL A 386 -7.56 -13.96 0.95
CA VAL A 386 -8.54 -13.04 1.54
C VAL A 386 -8.71 -11.79 0.67
N MET A 387 -7.62 -11.17 0.23
CA MET A 387 -7.64 -9.97 -0.62
C MET A 387 -8.37 -10.24 -1.94
N VAL A 388 -7.98 -11.30 -2.67
CA VAL A 388 -8.57 -11.64 -3.98
C VAL A 388 -10.03 -12.07 -3.84
N GLY A 389 -10.34 -12.90 -2.86
CA GLY A 389 -11.71 -13.36 -2.60
C GLY A 389 -12.66 -12.22 -2.27
N LEU A 390 -12.23 -11.28 -1.42
CA LEU A 390 -13.00 -10.07 -1.11
C LEU A 390 -13.10 -9.13 -2.32
N GLY A 391 -12.06 -9.03 -3.15
CA GLY A 391 -12.13 -8.29 -4.42
C GLY A 391 -13.26 -8.78 -5.33
N GLY A 392 -13.35 -10.09 -5.54
CA GLY A 392 -14.45 -10.70 -6.28
C GLY A 392 -15.83 -10.46 -5.62
N TYR A 393 -15.88 -10.57 -4.30
CA TYR A 393 -17.10 -10.27 -3.52
C TYR A 393 -17.56 -8.83 -3.73
N PHE A 394 -16.67 -7.82 -3.72
CA PHE A 394 -17.06 -6.42 -3.89
C PHE A 394 -17.64 -6.13 -5.28
N ILE A 395 -17.10 -6.76 -6.33
CA ILE A 395 -17.68 -6.64 -7.69
C ILE A 395 -19.14 -7.10 -7.68
N LEU A 396 -19.40 -8.31 -7.17
CA LEU A 396 -20.75 -8.88 -7.08
C LEU A 396 -21.66 -8.04 -6.17
N PHE A 397 -21.16 -7.60 -5.03
CA PHE A 397 -21.87 -6.76 -4.08
C PHE A 397 -22.37 -5.46 -4.74
N PHE A 398 -21.50 -4.72 -5.43
CA PHE A 398 -21.89 -3.47 -6.07
C PHE A 398 -22.82 -3.68 -7.25
N ILE A 399 -22.67 -4.76 -8.03
CA ILE A 399 -23.62 -5.12 -9.09
C ILE A 399 -25.02 -5.33 -8.50
N ILE A 400 -25.13 -6.12 -7.44
CA ILE A 400 -26.42 -6.41 -6.78
C ILE A 400 -27.02 -5.11 -6.22
N VAL A 401 -26.23 -4.33 -5.48
CA VAL A 401 -26.68 -3.05 -4.88
C VAL A 401 -27.19 -2.10 -5.96
N LEU A 402 -26.49 -1.95 -7.09
CA LEU A 402 -26.92 -1.06 -8.20
C LEU A 402 -28.21 -1.55 -8.85
N ILE A 403 -28.33 -2.84 -9.15
CA ILE A 403 -29.54 -3.41 -9.79
C ILE A 403 -30.76 -3.19 -8.88
N VAL A 404 -30.62 -3.50 -7.59
CA VAL A 404 -31.70 -3.39 -6.62
C VAL A 404 -32.06 -1.93 -6.34
N SER A 405 -31.07 -1.03 -6.29
CA SER A 405 -31.27 0.41 -6.08
C SER A 405 -31.97 1.08 -7.26
N LYS A 406 -31.67 0.68 -8.50
CA LYS A 406 -32.38 1.19 -9.70
C LYS A 406 -33.87 0.86 -9.68
N LYS A 407 -34.23 -0.30 -9.13
CA LYS A 407 -35.62 -0.76 -9.01
C LYS A 407 -36.30 -0.23 -7.73
N GLU A 408 -35.65 0.62 -6.96
CA GLU A 408 -36.09 1.17 -5.66
C GLU A 408 -36.46 0.11 -4.59
N LYS A 409 -36.15 -1.17 -4.84
CA LYS A 409 -36.48 -2.29 -3.96
C LYS A 409 -35.54 -2.37 -2.74
N LEU A 410 -34.41 -1.69 -2.75
CA LEU A 410 -33.43 -1.76 -1.69
C LEU A 410 -34.00 -1.29 -0.33
N ALA A 411 -34.93 -0.33 -0.34
CA ALA A 411 -35.57 0.16 0.88
C ALA A 411 -36.35 -0.94 1.63
N ASP A 412 -36.84 -1.96 0.91
CA ASP A 412 -37.67 -3.03 1.48
C ASP A 412 -36.84 -4.31 1.78
N MET A 413 -35.59 -4.40 1.27
CA MET A 413 -34.75 -5.60 1.40
C MET A 413 -33.86 -5.55 2.64
N ARG A 414 -34.44 -5.73 3.82
CA ARG A 414 -33.71 -5.64 5.11
C ARG A 414 -32.50 -6.56 5.23
N TRP A 415 -32.55 -7.73 4.62
CA TRP A 415 -31.41 -8.66 4.63
C TRP A 415 -30.19 -8.05 3.90
N LEU A 416 -30.40 -7.46 2.70
CA LEU A 416 -29.33 -6.85 1.92
C LEU A 416 -28.76 -5.61 2.61
N GLN A 417 -29.62 -4.82 3.29
CA GLN A 417 -29.18 -3.68 4.11
C GLN A 417 -28.27 -4.14 5.26
N ARG A 418 -28.56 -5.27 5.91
CA ARG A 418 -27.68 -5.84 6.94
C ARG A 418 -26.37 -6.36 6.34
N VAL A 419 -26.42 -7.05 5.20
CA VAL A 419 -25.20 -7.46 4.48
C VAL A 419 -24.34 -6.25 4.15
N ALA A 420 -24.91 -5.18 3.61
CA ALA A 420 -24.19 -3.96 3.29
C ALA A 420 -23.49 -3.33 4.52
N LEU A 421 -24.15 -3.33 5.66
CA LEU A 421 -23.56 -2.83 6.90
C LEU A 421 -22.37 -3.70 7.36
N TRP A 422 -22.51 -5.02 7.30
CA TRP A 422 -21.44 -5.96 7.65
C TRP A 422 -20.34 -6.08 6.59
N THR A 423 -20.54 -5.53 5.41
CA THR A 423 -19.50 -5.41 4.38
C THR A 423 -18.44 -4.37 4.74
N ILE A 424 -18.75 -3.37 5.60
CA ILE A 424 -17.78 -2.36 6.03
C ILE A 424 -16.50 -2.99 6.61
N PRO A 425 -16.54 -3.82 7.67
CA PRO A 425 -15.32 -4.45 8.18
C PRO A 425 -14.62 -5.34 7.15
N LEU A 426 -15.34 -5.98 6.22
CA LEU A 426 -14.71 -6.78 5.16
C LEU A 426 -13.86 -5.93 4.22
N ALA A 427 -14.26 -4.69 3.93
CA ALA A 427 -13.47 -3.78 3.12
C ALA A 427 -12.13 -3.41 3.80
N TYR A 428 -12.13 -3.17 5.10
CA TYR A 428 -10.91 -2.96 5.89
C TYR A 428 -10.03 -4.21 5.91
N ILE A 429 -10.61 -5.40 6.15
CA ILE A 429 -9.88 -6.67 6.15
C ILE A 429 -9.20 -6.92 4.80
N GLY A 430 -9.91 -6.73 3.68
CA GLY A 430 -9.36 -6.91 2.35
C GLY A 430 -8.23 -5.95 2.05
N SER A 431 -8.37 -4.69 2.44
CA SER A 431 -7.36 -3.65 2.26
C SER A 431 -6.09 -3.92 3.10
N GLN A 432 -6.24 -4.30 4.36
CA GLN A 432 -5.12 -4.68 5.24
C GLN A 432 -4.43 -5.96 4.74
N ALA A 433 -5.19 -6.97 4.28
CA ALA A 433 -4.64 -8.19 3.72
C ALA A 433 -3.73 -7.91 2.52
N GLY A 434 -4.08 -6.95 1.66
CA GLY A 434 -3.24 -6.50 0.55
C GLY A 434 -1.87 -5.98 1.01
N TRP A 435 -1.83 -5.18 2.07
CA TRP A 435 -0.57 -4.71 2.65
C TRP A 435 0.25 -5.83 3.30
N VAL A 436 -0.40 -6.77 3.98
CA VAL A 436 0.30 -7.96 4.51
C VAL A 436 0.98 -8.74 3.38
N VAL A 437 0.30 -8.98 2.26
CA VAL A 437 0.92 -9.61 1.08
C VAL A 437 2.11 -8.80 0.56
N ALA A 438 1.94 -7.49 0.42
CA ALA A 438 2.97 -6.61 -0.13
C ALA A 438 4.23 -6.58 0.73
N GLU A 439 4.08 -6.47 2.06
CA GLU A 439 5.18 -6.20 2.98
C GLU A 439 5.76 -7.46 3.64
N VAL A 440 4.93 -8.42 4.03
CA VAL A 440 5.40 -9.73 4.54
C VAL A 440 5.99 -10.56 3.41
N GLY A 441 5.36 -10.55 2.23
CA GLY A 441 5.87 -11.25 1.06
C GLY A 441 7.19 -10.69 0.53
N ARG A 442 7.58 -9.47 0.91
CA ARG A 442 8.88 -8.87 0.57
C ARG A 442 10.02 -9.31 1.49
N GLN A 443 9.73 -9.87 2.66
CA GLN A 443 10.77 -10.25 3.60
C GLN A 443 11.75 -11.27 2.99
N PRO A 444 13.05 -11.21 3.36
CA PRO A 444 13.67 -10.39 4.40
C PRO A 444 14.06 -8.96 3.97
N TRP A 445 13.61 -8.49 2.83
CA TRP A 445 14.09 -7.26 2.21
C TRP A 445 13.40 -6.00 2.76
N ALA A 446 14.16 -4.99 3.13
CA ALA A 446 13.73 -3.60 3.20
C ALA A 446 13.76 -2.97 1.80
N ILE A 447 14.82 -3.22 1.02
CA ILE A 447 14.91 -2.90 -0.40
C ILE A 447 15.29 -4.18 -1.12
N GLN A 448 14.47 -4.56 -2.10
CA GLN A 448 14.60 -5.83 -2.81
C GLN A 448 16.03 -6.07 -3.29
N ASP A 449 16.62 -7.21 -2.93
CA ASP A 449 17.95 -7.70 -3.28
C ASP A 449 19.14 -6.83 -2.80
N MET A 450 18.88 -5.63 -2.27
CA MET A 450 19.92 -4.65 -1.93
C MET A 450 20.13 -4.46 -0.42
N LEU A 451 19.04 -4.40 0.37
CA LEU A 451 19.12 -4.10 1.79
C LEU A 451 18.16 -4.99 2.57
N PRO A 452 18.63 -5.98 3.32
CA PRO A 452 17.75 -6.74 4.22
C PRO A 452 17.37 -5.90 5.44
N VAL A 453 16.24 -6.25 6.05
CA VAL A 453 15.67 -5.54 7.21
C VAL A 453 16.66 -5.41 8.36
N GLY A 454 17.42 -6.46 8.66
CA GLY A 454 18.42 -6.43 9.73
C GLY A 454 19.54 -5.39 9.53
N ALA A 455 19.86 -5.04 8.28
CA ALA A 455 20.82 -3.99 7.95
C ALA A 455 20.20 -2.58 7.90
N ALA A 456 18.87 -2.50 7.77
CA ALA A 456 18.12 -1.27 7.60
C ALA A 456 17.79 -0.53 8.91
N ILE A 457 17.70 -1.26 10.03
CA ILE A 457 17.30 -0.71 11.33
C ILE A 457 18.37 0.17 11.97
N SER A 458 17.92 1.09 12.82
CA SER A 458 18.79 1.91 13.67
C SER A 458 19.42 1.09 14.78
N LYS A 459 20.59 1.53 15.25
CA LYS A 459 21.25 0.95 16.42
C LYS A 459 20.63 1.52 17.70
N LEU A 460 19.56 0.89 18.18
CA LEU A 460 18.81 1.27 19.36
C LEU A 460 18.89 0.16 20.42
N GLN A 461 18.49 0.50 21.65
CA GLN A 461 18.25 -0.50 22.68
C GLN A 461 16.85 -1.12 22.47
N THR A 462 16.74 -2.44 22.51
CA THR A 462 15.48 -3.17 22.33
C THR A 462 14.39 -2.68 23.29
N GLY A 463 14.73 -2.41 24.56
CA GLY A 463 13.78 -1.89 25.55
C GLY A 463 13.19 -0.52 25.19
N SER A 464 13.93 0.34 24.49
CA SER A 464 13.43 1.64 24.03
C SER A 464 12.38 1.46 22.92
N VAL A 465 12.61 0.52 21.99
CA VAL A 465 11.67 0.21 20.91
C VAL A 465 10.40 -0.46 21.47
N GLN A 466 10.55 -1.36 22.44
CA GLN A 466 9.41 -1.96 23.16
C GLN A 466 8.55 -0.88 23.84
N LEU A 467 9.18 0.04 24.56
CA LEU A 467 8.45 1.12 25.23
C LEU A 467 7.66 1.97 24.22
N THR A 468 8.28 2.41 23.13
CA THR A 468 7.61 3.21 22.10
C THR A 468 6.53 2.42 21.38
N PHE A 469 6.70 1.13 21.14
CA PHE A 469 5.66 0.25 20.62
C PHE A 469 4.39 0.28 21.48
N PHE A 470 4.52 0.08 22.78
CA PHE A 470 3.35 0.08 23.69
C PHE A 470 2.72 1.47 23.84
N ILE A 471 3.53 2.54 23.82
CA ILE A 471 3.01 3.91 23.80
C ILE A 471 2.17 4.15 22.53
N PHE A 472 2.68 3.77 21.35
CA PHE A 472 1.95 3.95 20.10
C PHE A 472 0.71 3.05 20.02
N LEU A 473 0.79 1.81 20.48
CA LEU A 473 -0.37 0.92 20.57
C LEU A 473 -1.49 1.55 21.40
N LEU A 474 -1.16 2.08 22.58
CA LEU A 474 -2.14 2.77 23.45
C LEU A 474 -2.68 4.03 22.76
N LEU A 475 -1.80 4.90 22.27
CA LEU A 475 -2.18 6.16 21.65
C LEU A 475 -3.11 5.95 20.45
N PHE A 476 -2.72 5.09 19.50
CA PHE A 476 -3.53 4.83 18.31
C PHE A 476 -4.85 4.15 18.65
N THR A 477 -4.86 3.26 19.62
CA THR A 477 -6.10 2.63 20.11
C THR A 477 -7.07 3.68 20.68
N VAL A 478 -6.57 4.61 21.50
CA VAL A 478 -7.38 5.71 22.05
C VAL A 478 -7.90 6.61 20.92
N LEU A 479 -7.05 6.99 19.97
CA LEU A 479 -7.45 7.81 18.80
C LEU A 479 -8.53 7.11 17.98
N LEU A 480 -8.38 5.81 17.70
CA LEU A 480 -9.36 5.03 16.95
C LEU A 480 -10.72 4.96 17.66
N PHE A 481 -10.74 4.70 18.96
CA PHE A 481 -12.00 4.70 19.74
C PHE A 481 -12.63 6.08 19.82
N ALA A 482 -11.83 7.13 19.96
CA ALA A 482 -12.32 8.51 19.94
C ALA A 482 -12.95 8.85 18.59
N GLU A 483 -12.28 8.53 17.49
CA GLU A 483 -12.79 8.74 16.15
C GLU A 483 -14.10 7.99 15.90
N ILE A 484 -14.13 6.67 16.16
CA ILE A 484 -15.35 5.86 16.05
C ILE A 484 -16.48 6.47 16.86
N GLY A 485 -16.20 6.90 18.10
CA GLY A 485 -17.18 7.56 18.97
C GLY A 485 -17.75 8.85 18.38
N ILE A 486 -16.88 9.70 17.81
CA ILE A 486 -17.26 10.96 17.17
C ILE A 486 -18.04 10.69 15.88
N MET A 487 -17.57 9.77 15.05
CA MET A 487 -18.27 9.36 13.82
C MET A 487 -19.66 8.80 14.11
N LEU A 488 -19.80 7.90 15.09
CA LEU A 488 -21.08 7.34 15.48
C LEU A 488 -22.06 8.42 15.98
N LYS A 489 -21.58 9.42 16.74
CA LYS A 489 -22.40 10.58 17.13
C LYS A 489 -22.87 11.38 15.92
N ALA A 490 -21.97 11.64 14.96
CA ALA A 490 -22.29 12.35 13.73
C ALA A 490 -23.32 11.58 12.86
N ILE A 491 -23.12 10.26 12.71
CA ILE A 491 -24.03 9.37 11.98
C ILE A 491 -25.39 9.33 12.65
N LYS A 492 -25.47 9.18 13.99
CA LYS A 492 -26.74 9.17 14.72
C LYS A 492 -27.50 10.48 14.60
N LYS A 493 -26.80 11.63 14.58
CA LYS A 493 -27.41 12.94 14.35
C LYS A 493 -28.02 13.04 12.95
N GLY A 494 -27.35 12.52 11.94
CA GLY A 494 -27.79 12.51 10.54
C GLY A 494 -27.48 13.81 9.78
N PRO A 495 -27.84 13.85 8.47
CA PRO A 495 -27.66 15.04 7.64
C PRO A 495 -28.61 16.16 8.09
N GLU A 496 -28.08 17.37 8.17
CA GLU A 496 -28.84 18.56 8.51
C GLU A 496 -29.55 19.12 7.25
N GLY A 497 -30.79 19.65 7.43
CA GLY A 497 -31.53 20.26 6.34
C GLY A 497 -32.16 19.29 5.33
N ILE A 498 -32.14 18.00 5.58
CA ILE A 498 -32.87 16.97 4.80
C ILE A 498 -34.04 16.49 5.66
N LYS A 499 -35.27 16.57 5.10
CA LYS A 499 -36.48 16.07 5.79
C LYS A 499 -36.42 14.54 5.88
N ASN A 500 -36.98 14.00 6.98
CA ASN A 500 -37.11 12.54 7.15
C ASN A 500 -38.08 11.93 6.17
#